data_9e1067c941cb8d43a89f40a2b9e173c7
#
_entry.id   9e1067c941cb8d43a89f40a2b9e173c7
#
_cell.length_a   1.000
_cell.length_b   1.000
_cell.length_c   1.000
_cell.angle_alpha   90.00
_cell.angle_beta   90.00
_cell.angle_gamma   90.00
#
_symmetry.space_group_name_H-M   'P 1'
#
loop_
_entity.id
_entity.type
_entity.pdbx_description
1 polymer ?
#
loop_
_entity_poly.entity_id
_entity_poly.type
_entity_poly.pdbx_seq_one_letter_code
_entity_poly.pdbx_strand_id
1 'polypeptide(L)'
;MLDRRLYLPESWFDADHQTLWQDCRIPDGTPFQTKHELAAQLVEGIMASGRLKARWVVCDEGYGDAPAFLQRLDATGLWYLAEVPRDTKVWPLLETDGQTERARPSSWVPPQTPSRKGPAPQRERLHPASPTKVPLEDLAKQWPSSAWQRFRLLEGHKGPLVADFLMLRAVLPLDRLPGPEVWVVIRRKVSGSAEEPEWKFYLSNAPIETPLATFVRVSGMRWPIETCFAECKGELGMDEYELRFWQGWHHHMTLVMLAHHFLVRWQQRLNQREGGPAPHGDTSLAHAS
;
A
#
# COMPACT_ATOMS: atom_id res chain seq x y z
N MET A 1 -1.27 -12.21 -12.21
CA MET A 1 -0.09 -11.32 -12.35
C MET A 1 -0.19 -10.52 -13.65
N LEU A 2 0.31 -9.27 -13.68
CA LEU A 2 0.18 -8.37 -14.84
C LEU A 2 1.53 -8.02 -15.49
N ASP A 3 2.57 -7.86 -14.70
CA ASP A 3 3.94 -7.58 -15.17
C ASP A 3 4.95 -8.00 -14.09
N ARG A 4 6.23 -7.92 -14.41
CA ARG A 4 7.33 -8.36 -13.56
C ARG A 4 8.59 -7.53 -13.77
N ARG A 5 9.37 -7.37 -12.71
CA ARG A 5 10.73 -6.82 -12.74
C ARG A 5 11.63 -7.64 -11.82
N LEU A 6 12.86 -7.89 -12.25
CA LEU A 6 13.87 -8.50 -11.39
C LEU A 6 14.52 -7.39 -10.56
N TYR A 7 14.48 -7.54 -9.24
CA TYR A 7 15.21 -6.68 -8.34
C TYR A 7 16.65 -7.16 -8.23
N LEU A 8 17.59 -6.26 -8.50
CA LEU A 8 19.02 -6.47 -8.26
C LEU A 8 19.41 -5.68 -7.00
N PRO A 9 19.98 -6.33 -5.96
CA PRO A 9 20.50 -5.63 -4.79
C PRO A 9 21.55 -4.59 -5.18
N GLU A 10 21.67 -3.53 -4.40
CA GLU A 10 22.64 -2.44 -4.66
C GLU A 10 24.09 -2.95 -4.75
N SER A 11 24.44 -3.96 -3.93
CA SER A 11 25.75 -4.60 -3.97
C SER A 11 26.13 -5.20 -5.33
N TRP A 12 25.15 -5.52 -6.18
CA TRP A 12 25.44 -6.02 -7.54
C TRP A 12 25.96 -4.95 -8.49
N PHE A 13 25.90 -3.70 -8.11
CA PHE A 13 26.40 -2.56 -8.89
C PHE A 13 27.83 -2.17 -8.50
N ASP A 14 28.42 -2.83 -7.53
CA ASP A 14 29.80 -2.63 -7.10
C ASP A 14 30.80 -3.26 -8.10
N ALA A 15 32.03 -2.75 -8.09
CA ALA A 15 33.08 -3.21 -9.00
C ALA A 15 33.39 -4.72 -8.87
N ASP A 16 33.23 -5.27 -7.67
CA ASP A 16 33.50 -6.69 -7.37
C ASP A 16 32.49 -7.64 -8.06
N HIS A 17 31.34 -7.14 -8.50
CA HIS A 17 30.28 -7.93 -9.14
C HIS A 17 30.27 -7.82 -10.67
N GLN A 18 31.21 -7.09 -11.28
CA GLN A 18 31.24 -6.90 -12.75
C GLN A 18 31.36 -8.22 -13.52
N THR A 19 32.13 -9.18 -13.02
CA THR A 19 32.26 -10.51 -13.66
C THR A 19 30.93 -11.26 -13.61
N LEU A 20 30.25 -11.25 -12.45
CA LEU A 20 28.92 -11.87 -12.32
C LEU A 20 27.88 -11.22 -13.22
N TRP A 21 27.98 -9.91 -13.41
CA TRP A 21 27.11 -9.15 -14.30
C TRP A 21 27.18 -9.66 -15.73
N GLN A 22 28.43 -9.84 -16.25
CA GLN A 22 28.68 -10.40 -17.57
C GLN A 22 28.25 -11.85 -17.66
N ASP A 23 28.60 -12.70 -16.68
CA ASP A 23 28.24 -14.11 -16.61
C ASP A 23 26.73 -14.31 -16.61
N CYS A 24 25.99 -13.47 -15.89
CA CYS A 24 24.53 -13.49 -15.84
C CYS A 24 23.88 -12.82 -17.05
N ARG A 25 24.65 -12.21 -17.96
CA ARG A 25 24.19 -11.50 -19.16
C ARG A 25 23.15 -10.41 -18.82
N ILE A 26 23.42 -9.65 -17.75
CA ILE A 26 22.59 -8.50 -17.41
C ILE A 26 22.86 -7.40 -18.44
N PRO A 27 21.83 -6.76 -19.03
CA PRO A 27 22.02 -5.75 -20.06
C PRO A 27 22.88 -4.58 -19.57
N ASP A 28 23.81 -4.13 -20.43
CA ASP A 28 24.61 -2.94 -20.15
C ASP A 28 23.71 -1.72 -19.89
N GLY A 29 24.10 -0.89 -18.93
CA GLY A 29 23.34 0.31 -18.57
C GLY A 29 22.06 0.06 -17.78
N THR A 30 21.82 -1.18 -17.29
CA THR A 30 20.72 -1.44 -16.32
C THR A 30 20.98 -0.62 -15.05
N PRO A 31 20.12 0.34 -14.70
CA PRO A 31 20.33 1.18 -13.51
C PRO A 31 19.97 0.43 -12.24
N PHE A 32 20.62 0.81 -11.13
CA PHE A 32 20.10 0.43 -9.82
C PHE A 32 18.71 1.07 -9.59
N GLN A 33 17.80 0.27 -9.09
CA GLN A 33 16.46 0.72 -8.71
C GLN A 33 16.00 0.02 -7.44
N THR A 34 15.45 0.79 -6.54
CA THR A 34 14.83 0.26 -5.33
C THR A 34 13.56 -0.55 -5.67
N LYS A 35 13.14 -1.43 -4.77
CA LYS A 35 11.87 -2.16 -4.95
C LYS A 35 10.67 -1.23 -5.13
N HIS A 36 10.66 -0.08 -4.44
CA HIS A 36 9.61 0.94 -4.56
C HIS A 36 9.59 1.60 -5.94
N GLU A 37 10.77 1.94 -6.50
CA GLU A 37 10.87 2.51 -7.84
C GLU A 37 10.42 1.53 -8.91
N LEU A 38 10.83 0.26 -8.80
CA LEU A 38 10.38 -0.81 -9.71
C LEU A 38 8.87 -1.01 -9.64
N ALA A 39 8.29 -1.05 -8.44
CA ALA A 39 6.85 -1.20 -8.26
C ALA A 39 6.07 -0.01 -8.83
N ALA A 40 6.53 1.22 -8.59
CA ALA A 40 5.90 2.41 -9.15
C ALA A 40 5.95 2.39 -10.69
N GLN A 41 7.09 2.07 -11.30
CA GLN A 41 7.21 1.94 -12.75
C GLN A 41 6.29 0.86 -13.34
N LEU A 42 6.12 -0.28 -12.65
CA LEU A 42 5.18 -1.32 -13.05
C LEU A 42 3.75 -0.80 -13.09
N VAL A 43 3.31 -0.11 -12.03
CA VAL A 43 1.97 0.49 -11.97
C VAL A 43 1.78 1.55 -13.06
N GLU A 44 2.73 2.48 -13.19
CA GLU A 44 2.72 3.54 -14.21
C GLU A 44 2.64 2.96 -15.63
N GLY A 45 3.46 1.93 -15.93
CA GLY A 45 3.47 1.27 -17.23
C GLY A 45 2.16 0.56 -17.55
N ILE A 46 1.56 -0.12 -16.56
CA ILE A 46 0.27 -0.79 -16.70
C ILE A 46 -0.83 0.24 -16.97
N MET A 47 -0.87 1.35 -16.22
CA MET A 47 -1.86 2.39 -16.40
C MET A 47 -1.70 3.11 -17.74
N ALA A 48 -0.47 3.45 -18.13
CA ALA A 48 -0.18 4.08 -19.42
C ALA A 48 -0.57 3.19 -20.61
N SER A 49 -0.53 1.86 -20.44
CA SER A 49 -0.96 0.94 -21.51
C SER A 49 -2.45 1.02 -21.87
N GLY A 50 -3.29 1.59 -21.01
CA GLY A 50 -4.74 1.68 -21.17
C GLY A 50 -5.47 0.33 -21.18
N ARG A 51 -4.76 -0.79 -20.99
CA ARG A 51 -5.32 -2.15 -21.07
C ARG A 51 -6.06 -2.57 -19.79
N LEU A 52 -5.73 -1.95 -18.66
CA LEU A 52 -6.35 -2.22 -17.38
C LEU A 52 -7.07 -0.98 -16.86
N LYS A 53 -8.32 -1.15 -16.50
CA LYS A 53 -9.13 -0.11 -15.84
C LYS A 53 -9.12 -0.38 -14.33
N ALA A 54 -8.01 -0.08 -13.67
CA ALA A 54 -7.93 -0.11 -12.22
C ALA A 54 -8.36 1.23 -11.63
N ARG A 55 -8.88 1.21 -10.42
CA ARG A 55 -9.19 2.41 -9.63
C ARG A 55 -8.42 2.41 -8.32
N TRP A 56 -8.10 1.24 -7.78
CA TRP A 56 -7.45 1.05 -6.50
C TRP A 56 -6.14 0.29 -6.63
N VAL A 57 -5.16 0.69 -5.84
CA VAL A 57 -3.95 -0.06 -5.54
C VAL A 57 -3.94 -0.39 -4.05
N VAL A 58 -3.73 -1.65 -3.71
CA VAL A 58 -3.56 -2.08 -2.33
C VAL A 58 -2.11 -2.56 -2.17
N CYS A 59 -1.43 -2.07 -1.16
CA CYS A 59 -0.05 -2.47 -0.89
C CYS A 59 0.16 -2.75 0.60
N ASP A 60 1.19 -3.54 0.89
CA ASP A 60 1.58 -3.86 2.26
C ASP A 60 2.42 -2.75 2.91
N GLU A 61 2.76 -2.97 4.17
CA GLU A 61 3.52 -2.03 5.00
C GLU A 61 4.88 -1.68 4.37
N GLY A 62 5.55 -2.65 3.71
CA GLY A 62 6.82 -2.41 3.07
C GLY A 62 6.78 -1.36 1.95
N TYR A 63 5.62 -1.20 1.29
CA TYR A 63 5.39 -0.16 0.28
C TYR A 63 4.68 1.06 0.86
N GLY A 64 3.81 0.88 1.84
CA GLY A 64 3.07 1.98 2.45
C GLY A 64 3.95 2.92 3.27
N ASP A 65 5.06 2.44 3.82
CA ASP A 65 6.05 3.25 4.54
C ASP A 65 7.01 4.04 3.61
N ALA A 66 6.72 4.10 2.32
CA ALA A 66 7.51 4.82 1.33
C ALA A 66 6.76 6.03 0.74
N PRO A 67 6.89 7.25 1.30
CA PRO A 67 6.14 8.43 0.85
C PRO A 67 6.32 8.75 -0.64
N ALA A 68 7.54 8.58 -1.18
CA ALA A 68 7.82 8.80 -2.59
C ALA A 68 7.06 7.82 -3.50
N PHE A 69 6.86 6.57 -3.07
CA PHE A 69 6.05 5.60 -3.77
C PHE A 69 4.58 6.01 -3.78
N LEU A 70 4.03 6.39 -2.62
CA LEU A 70 2.64 6.84 -2.52
C LEU A 70 2.36 8.10 -3.36
N GLN A 71 3.30 9.04 -3.42
CA GLN A 71 3.21 10.21 -4.31
C GLN A 71 3.17 9.83 -5.79
N ARG A 72 3.97 8.85 -6.21
CA ARG A 72 3.94 8.35 -7.59
C ARG A 72 2.62 7.66 -7.91
N LEU A 73 2.05 6.89 -6.98
CA LEU A 73 0.71 6.31 -7.15
C LEU A 73 -0.35 7.40 -7.30
N ASP A 74 -0.32 8.43 -6.45
CA ASP A 74 -1.25 9.56 -6.51
C ASP A 74 -1.18 10.27 -7.86
N ALA A 75 0.01 10.48 -8.39
CA ALA A 75 0.23 11.09 -9.71
C ALA A 75 -0.36 10.27 -10.88
N THR A 76 -0.60 8.98 -10.72
CA THR A 76 -1.30 8.16 -11.73
C THR A 76 -2.81 8.33 -11.73
N GLY A 77 -3.37 9.05 -10.76
CA GLY A 77 -4.81 9.19 -10.54
C GLY A 77 -5.48 7.96 -9.90
N LEU A 78 -4.70 6.98 -9.46
CA LEU A 78 -5.19 5.82 -8.72
C LEU A 78 -5.41 6.16 -7.25
N TRP A 79 -6.44 5.59 -6.68
CA TRP A 79 -6.60 5.57 -5.23
C TRP A 79 -5.81 4.41 -4.65
N TYR A 80 -5.15 4.66 -3.53
CA TYR A 80 -4.46 3.59 -2.82
C TYR A 80 -5.08 3.32 -1.45
N LEU A 81 -4.90 2.09 -0.98
CA LEU A 81 -5.04 1.70 0.41
C LEU A 81 -3.74 1.02 0.80
N ALA A 82 -2.87 1.77 1.48
CA ALA A 82 -1.52 1.35 1.82
C ALA A 82 -1.44 1.00 3.31
N GLU A 83 -1.07 -0.24 3.64
CA GLU A 83 -0.77 -0.62 5.02
C GLU A 83 0.51 0.09 5.45
N VAL A 84 0.52 0.65 6.68
CA VAL A 84 1.65 1.42 7.20
C VAL A 84 1.99 0.99 8.63
N PRO A 85 3.22 1.26 9.10
CA PRO A 85 3.63 0.98 10.47
C PRO A 85 2.75 1.69 11.51
N ARG A 86 2.57 1.05 12.65
CA ARG A 86 1.77 1.58 13.77
C ARG A 86 2.29 2.89 14.35
N ASP A 87 3.58 3.15 14.23
CA ASP A 87 4.28 4.34 14.70
C ASP A 87 4.31 5.48 13.67
N THR A 88 3.69 5.28 12.49
CA THR A 88 3.49 6.33 11.48
C THR A 88 2.82 7.54 12.11
N LYS A 89 3.46 8.71 11.99
CA LYS A 89 3.00 9.96 12.64
C LYS A 89 2.19 10.81 11.68
N VAL A 90 1.04 11.27 12.14
CA VAL A 90 0.13 12.15 11.38
C VAL A 90 -0.34 13.32 12.23
N TRP A 91 -0.89 14.34 11.60
CA TRP A 91 -1.71 15.35 12.25
C TRP A 91 -3.18 15.01 12.04
N PRO A 92 -3.89 14.49 13.06
CA PRO A 92 -5.29 14.14 12.90
C PRO A 92 -6.15 15.39 12.72
N LEU A 93 -7.04 15.37 11.73
CA LEU A 93 -8.07 16.37 11.50
C LEU A 93 -9.35 15.86 12.17
N LEU A 94 -9.53 16.21 13.45
CA LEU A 94 -10.70 15.78 14.21
C LEU A 94 -11.81 16.81 14.00
N GLU A 95 -12.92 16.37 13.45
CA GLU A 95 -14.19 17.05 13.62
C GLU A 95 -14.64 16.78 15.05
N THR A 96 -14.50 17.74 15.92
CA THR A 96 -15.13 17.73 17.24
C THR A 96 -16.41 18.55 17.13
N ASP A 97 -17.55 17.98 17.51
CA ASP A 97 -18.88 18.56 17.79
C ASP A 97 -18.99 20.12 17.72
N GLY A 98 -18.62 20.71 16.59
CA GLY A 98 -18.84 22.13 16.30
C GLY A 98 -18.08 23.17 17.15
N GLN A 99 -17.23 22.79 18.11
CA GLN A 99 -16.63 23.77 19.03
C GLN A 99 -15.10 23.78 19.17
N THR A 100 -14.35 22.84 18.60
CA THR A 100 -12.89 22.93 18.63
C THR A 100 -12.31 22.41 17.32
N GLU A 101 -12.17 23.29 16.36
CA GLU A 101 -11.33 23.08 15.20
C GLU A 101 -9.90 22.86 15.71
N ARG A 102 -9.41 21.62 15.68
CA ARG A 102 -7.99 21.42 15.98
C ARG A 102 -7.18 22.18 14.95
N ALA A 103 -6.24 22.98 15.43
CA ALA A 103 -5.38 23.77 14.58
C ALA A 103 -4.76 22.87 13.51
N ARG A 104 -5.00 23.17 12.23
CA ARG A 104 -4.35 22.49 11.12
C ARG A 104 -2.86 22.78 11.16
N PRO A 105 -2.00 21.80 10.85
CA PRO A 105 -0.58 22.10 10.70
C PRO A 105 -0.41 23.06 9.53
N SER A 106 0.47 24.03 9.68
CA SER A 106 0.79 25.01 8.64
C SER A 106 2.29 25.19 8.53
N SER A 107 2.74 25.61 7.36
CA SER A 107 4.12 26.03 7.14
C SER A 107 4.21 27.55 7.05
N TRP A 108 5.39 28.09 7.29
CA TRP A 108 5.67 29.51 7.18
C TRP A 108 7.15 29.74 6.83
N VAL A 109 7.42 30.89 6.26
CA VAL A 109 8.78 31.36 6.05
C VAL A 109 9.16 32.28 7.18
N PRO A 110 10.14 31.94 8.04
CA PRO A 110 10.55 32.80 9.13
C PRO A 110 11.04 34.15 8.60
N PRO A 111 10.76 35.29 9.31
CA PRO A 111 11.31 36.56 8.94
C PRO A 111 12.84 36.51 8.98
N GLN A 112 13.49 37.23 8.04
CA GLN A 112 14.93 37.28 7.99
C GLN A 112 15.48 38.04 9.21
N THR A 113 16.33 37.38 9.97
CA THR A 113 17.14 38.00 10.99
C THR A 113 18.43 38.49 10.33
N PRO A 114 18.77 39.77 10.43
CA PRO A 114 20.04 40.30 9.90
C PRO A 114 21.22 39.51 10.48
N SER A 115 22.04 38.92 9.64
CA SER A 115 23.23 38.18 10.02
C SER A 115 24.46 38.81 9.41
N ARG A 116 25.57 38.82 10.16
CA ARG A 116 26.89 39.29 9.68
C ARG A 116 27.42 38.50 8.47
N LYS A 117 26.86 37.31 8.18
CA LYS A 117 27.26 36.42 7.06
C LYS A 117 26.35 36.53 5.83
N GLY A 118 25.52 37.57 5.75
CA GLY A 118 24.52 37.73 4.66
C GLY A 118 23.17 37.03 4.96
N PRO A 119 22.16 37.23 4.09
CA PRO A 119 20.85 36.68 4.30
C PRO A 119 20.88 35.15 4.25
N ALA A 120 20.37 34.50 5.32
CA ALA A 120 20.16 33.07 5.32
C ALA A 120 19.09 32.69 4.28
N PRO A 121 19.22 31.53 3.59
CA PRO A 121 18.20 31.08 2.66
C PRO A 121 16.85 30.98 3.37
N GLN A 122 15.83 31.58 2.78
CA GLN A 122 14.46 31.50 3.27
C GLN A 122 13.92 30.09 2.96
N ARG A 123 13.95 29.20 3.94
CA ARG A 123 13.35 27.86 3.86
C ARG A 123 12.06 27.86 4.62
N GLU A 124 11.04 27.31 3.99
CA GLU A 124 9.78 27.01 4.63
C GLU A 124 9.98 26.04 5.81
N ARG A 125 9.27 26.29 6.91
CA ARG A 125 9.35 25.50 8.15
C ARG A 125 7.95 25.27 8.69
N LEU A 126 7.79 24.22 9.49
CA LEU A 126 6.56 24.03 10.25
C LEU A 126 6.33 25.22 11.17
N HIS A 127 5.11 25.77 11.12
CA HIS A 127 4.74 26.91 11.99
C HIS A 127 4.78 26.49 13.46
N PRO A 128 5.34 27.31 14.36
CA PRO A 128 5.47 26.97 15.78
C PRO A 128 4.15 26.66 16.50
N ALA A 129 3.04 27.24 16.02
CA ALA A 129 1.70 26.96 16.53
C ALA A 129 1.06 25.69 15.95
N SER A 130 1.74 24.96 15.05
CA SER A 130 1.22 23.70 14.53
C SER A 130 1.11 22.65 15.63
N PRO A 131 0.05 21.81 15.62
CA PRO A 131 -0.12 20.74 16.60
C PRO A 131 1.01 19.72 16.52
N THR A 132 1.17 18.94 17.59
CA THR A 132 2.13 17.82 17.60
C THR A 132 1.58 16.65 16.78
N LYS A 133 2.46 16.00 16.01
CA LYS A 133 2.13 14.75 15.31
C LYS A 133 1.87 13.62 16.30
N VAL A 134 0.91 12.77 16.00
CA VAL A 134 0.52 11.65 16.86
C VAL A 134 0.76 10.34 16.09
N PRO A 135 1.38 9.31 16.70
CA PRO A 135 1.46 7.97 16.14
C PRO A 135 0.06 7.37 15.94
N LEU A 136 -0.13 6.57 14.90
CA LEU A 136 -1.42 5.94 14.61
C LEU A 136 -1.88 5.00 15.73
N GLU A 137 -0.96 4.31 16.39
CA GLU A 137 -1.26 3.44 17.53
C GLU A 137 -1.86 4.24 18.71
N ASP A 138 -1.31 5.41 19.00
CA ASP A 138 -1.80 6.27 20.06
C ASP A 138 -3.18 6.86 19.73
N LEU A 139 -3.40 7.19 18.45
CA LEU A 139 -4.72 7.59 17.97
C LEU A 139 -5.75 6.47 18.19
N ALA A 140 -5.42 5.23 17.81
CA ALA A 140 -6.30 4.10 17.96
C ALA A 140 -6.71 3.83 19.41
N LYS A 141 -5.79 3.98 20.35
CA LYS A 141 -6.03 3.79 21.80
C LYS A 141 -6.89 4.88 22.42
N GLN A 142 -6.83 6.10 21.89
CA GLN A 142 -7.56 7.26 22.44
C GLN A 142 -9.01 7.34 21.94
N TRP A 143 -9.37 6.57 20.89
CA TRP A 143 -10.70 6.69 20.29
C TRP A 143 -11.77 5.95 21.09
N PRO A 144 -12.96 6.58 21.32
CA PRO A 144 -14.03 5.94 22.07
C PRO A 144 -14.57 4.70 21.33
N SER A 145 -15.02 3.72 22.10
CA SER A 145 -15.54 2.46 21.54
C SER A 145 -16.72 2.67 20.59
N SER A 146 -17.51 3.74 20.78
CA SER A 146 -18.65 4.09 19.94
C SER A 146 -18.27 4.52 18.52
N ALA A 147 -17.04 4.93 18.27
CA ALA A 147 -16.56 5.34 16.94
C ALA A 147 -16.16 4.14 16.05
N TRP A 148 -16.05 2.96 16.64
CA TRP A 148 -15.68 1.75 15.93
C TRP A 148 -16.90 1.08 15.33
N GLN A 149 -16.81 0.69 14.05
CA GLN A 149 -17.86 -0.03 13.35
C GLN A 149 -17.40 -1.46 13.07
N ARG A 150 -18.25 -2.43 13.38
CA ARG A 150 -17.98 -3.86 13.22
C ARG A 150 -18.38 -4.34 11.84
N PHE A 151 -17.45 -5.05 11.17
CA PHE A 151 -17.67 -5.66 9.88
C PHE A 151 -17.28 -7.13 9.90
N ARG A 152 -17.98 -7.92 9.09
CA ARG A 152 -17.62 -9.29 8.79
C ARG A 152 -16.92 -9.31 7.43
N LEU A 153 -15.65 -9.73 7.41
CA LEU A 153 -14.85 -9.90 6.23
C LEU A 153 -14.89 -11.38 5.81
N LEU A 154 -15.02 -11.63 4.52
CA LEU A 154 -14.80 -12.97 3.95
C LEU A 154 -13.31 -13.06 3.61
N GLU A 155 -12.51 -13.67 4.45
CA GLU A 155 -11.10 -13.95 4.19
C GLU A 155 -10.91 -15.47 4.07
N GLY A 156 -10.57 -15.94 2.87
CA GLY A 156 -9.98 -17.24 2.53
C GLY A 156 -10.50 -18.49 3.24
N HIS A 157 -9.68 -19.54 3.25
CA HIS A 157 -10.00 -20.87 3.79
C HIS A 157 -10.24 -20.94 5.32
N LYS A 158 -9.95 -19.89 6.08
CA LYS A 158 -10.08 -19.90 7.55
C LYS A 158 -11.44 -19.36 8.06
N GLY A 159 -12.39 -19.12 7.16
CA GLY A 159 -13.72 -18.63 7.52
C GLY A 159 -13.80 -17.09 7.66
N PRO A 160 -14.95 -16.56 8.05
CA PRO A 160 -15.17 -15.11 8.12
C PRO A 160 -14.40 -14.50 9.29
N LEU A 161 -13.60 -13.48 8.97
CA LEU A 161 -12.95 -12.62 9.95
C LEU A 161 -13.92 -11.53 10.39
N VAL A 162 -14.08 -11.34 11.69
CA VAL A 162 -14.79 -10.18 12.26
C VAL A 162 -13.76 -9.17 12.74
N ALA A 163 -13.90 -7.94 12.32
CA ALA A 163 -13.01 -6.87 12.74
C ALA A 163 -13.77 -5.55 12.94
N ASP A 164 -13.28 -4.75 13.87
CA ASP A 164 -13.74 -3.39 14.08
C ASP A 164 -12.88 -2.44 13.26
N PHE A 165 -13.51 -1.45 12.65
CA PHE A 165 -12.87 -0.44 11.83
C PHE A 165 -13.18 0.96 12.34
N LEU A 166 -12.19 1.83 12.20
CA LEU A 166 -12.26 3.26 12.44
C LEU A 166 -11.66 3.99 11.26
N MET A 167 -12.21 5.13 10.85
CA MET A 167 -11.59 6.01 9.87
C MET A 167 -11.61 7.45 10.34
N LEU A 168 -10.58 8.20 9.97
CA LEU A 168 -10.46 9.64 10.24
C LEU A 168 -9.63 10.32 9.16
N ARG A 169 -9.77 11.63 9.05
CA ARG A 169 -8.92 12.45 8.19
C ARG A 169 -7.65 12.87 8.94
N ALA A 170 -6.53 12.92 8.23
CA ALA A 170 -5.27 13.38 8.78
C ALA A 170 -4.42 14.07 7.70
N VAL A 171 -3.46 14.88 8.14
CA VAL A 171 -2.41 15.44 7.28
C VAL A 171 -1.15 14.60 7.47
N LEU A 172 -0.57 14.13 6.37
CA LEU A 172 0.73 13.44 6.41
C LEU A 172 1.87 14.45 6.47
N PRO A 173 2.94 14.14 7.22
CA PRO A 173 4.18 14.88 7.10
C PRO A 173 4.90 14.55 5.78
N LEU A 174 5.33 15.58 5.06
CA LEU A 174 6.19 15.47 3.89
C LEU A 174 7.38 16.39 4.10
N ASP A 175 8.60 15.85 4.08
CA ASP A 175 9.84 16.61 4.31
C ASP A 175 9.80 17.52 5.56
N ARG A 176 9.18 17.02 6.63
CA ARG A 176 8.93 17.71 7.92
C ARG A 176 7.88 18.82 7.87
N LEU A 177 7.29 19.08 6.72
CA LEU A 177 6.21 20.05 6.51
C LEU A 177 4.84 19.34 6.42
N PRO A 178 3.73 20.08 6.52
CA PRO A 178 2.42 19.55 6.20
C PRO A 178 2.35 19.11 4.74
N GLY A 179 2.02 17.86 4.52
CA GLY A 179 1.81 17.27 3.20
C GLY A 179 0.32 17.10 2.86
N PRO A 180 -0.03 16.06 2.09
CA PRO A 180 -1.42 15.85 1.66
C PRO A 180 -2.33 15.43 2.81
N GLU A 181 -3.61 15.77 2.66
CA GLU A 181 -4.67 15.21 3.49
C GLU A 181 -5.04 13.82 2.98
N VAL A 182 -5.11 12.87 3.90
CA VAL A 182 -5.40 11.47 3.63
C VAL A 182 -6.45 10.91 4.58
N TRP A 183 -7.03 9.80 4.20
CA TRP A 183 -7.74 8.93 5.13
C TRP A 183 -6.75 8.08 5.92
N VAL A 184 -6.94 8.01 7.20
CA VAL A 184 -6.40 6.97 8.09
C VAL A 184 -7.51 5.98 8.34
N VAL A 185 -7.27 4.71 8.05
CA VAL A 185 -8.19 3.62 8.33
C VAL A 185 -7.49 2.65 9.28
N ILE A 186 -8.14 2.31 10.38
CA ILE A 186 -7.58 1.43 11.41
C ILE A 186 -8.48 0.21 11.51
N ARG A 187 -7.89 -0.98 11.44
CA ARG A 187 -8.54 -2.26 11.64
C ARG A 187 -8.08 -2.88 12.93
N ARG A 188 -9.02 -3.33 13.75
CA ARG A 188 -8.76 -4.13 14.96
C ARG A 188 -9.47 -5.47 14.81
N LYS A 189 -8.71 -6.56 14.79
CA LYS A 189 -9.29 -7.90 14.74
C LYS A 189 -10.00 -8.20 16.05
N VAL A 190 -11.24 -8.66 15.96
CA VAL A 190 -11.98 -9.12 17.13
C VAL A 190 -11.56 -10.56 17.40
N SER A 191 -10.72 -10.76 18.42
CA SER A 191 -10.32 -12.09 18.88
C SER A 191 -11.25 -12.56 19.98
N GLY A 192 -11.66 -13.84 19.93
CA GLY A 192 -12.37 -14.48 21.03
C GLY A 192 -11.46 -14.95 22.17
N SER A 193 -10.14 -14.76 22.04
CA SER A 193 -9.13 -15.13 23.03
C SER A 193 -8.65 -13.91 23.83
N ALA A 194 -8.01 -14.15 24.98
CA ALA A 194 -7.43 -13.12 25.84
C ALA A 194 -6.14 -12.47 25.24
N GLU A 195 -5.81 -12.78 24.00
CA GLU A 195 -4.67 -12.19 23.30
C GLU A 195 -4.95 -10.74 22.89
N GLU A 196 -3.90 -9.94 22.86
CA GLU A 196 -4.00 -8.57 22.35
C GLU A 196 -4.53 -8.57 20.90
N PRO A 197 -5.47 -7.66 20.57
CA PRO A 197 -6.03 -7.61 19.24
C PRO A 197 -4.96 -7.26 18.20
N GLU A 198 -4.96 -7.96 17.09
CA GLU A 198 -4.12 -7.63 15.93
C GLU A 198 -4.63 -6.32 15.31
N TRP A 199 -3.73 -5.33 15.22
CA TRP A 199 -4.00 -4.03 14.64
C TRP A 199 -3.38 -3.90 13.26
N LYS A 200 -4.10 -3.26 12.34
CA LYS A 200 -3.57 -2.82 11.05
C LYS A 200 -3.96 -1.39 10.77
N PHE A 201 -3.02 -0.65 10.23
CA PHE A 201 -3.13 0.77 9.95
C PHE A 201 -2.96 1.01 8.46
N TYR A 202 -3.82 1.83 7.88
CA TYR A 202 -3.80 2.12 6.46
C TYR A 202 -3.90 3.62 6.21
N LEU A 203 -3.27 4.06 5.13
CA LEU A 203 -3.42 5.40 4.55
C LEU A 203 -4.09 5.30 3.19
N SER A 204 -4.88 6.32 2.83
CA SER A 204 -5.52 6.39 1.51
C SER A 204 -5.72 7.83 1.04
N ASN A 205 -5.48 8.07 -0.26
CA ASN A 205 -5.77 9.31 -0.98
C ASN A 205 -7.18 9.35 -1.58
N ALA A 206 -8.04 8.41 -1.24
CA ALA A 206 -9.40 8.35 -1.78
C ALA A 206 -10.20 9.61 -1.46
N PRO A 207 -11.20 9.96 -2.30
CA PRO A 207 -12.06 11.13 -2.10
C PRO A 207 -12.68 11.20 -0.71
N ILE A 208 -13.01 12.42 -0.29
CA ILE A 208 -13.54 12.66 1.06
C ILE A 208 -14.90 11.96 1.29
N GLU A 209 -15.66 11.74 0.23
CA GLU A 209 -16.97 11.07 0.25
C GLU A 209 -16.87 9.54 0.32
N THR A 210 -15.66 8.97 0.33
CA THR A 210 -15.47 7.53 0.34
C THR A 210 -15.96 6.92 1.65
N PRO A 211 -17.00 6.06 1.63
CA PRO A 211 -17.54 5.47 2.85
C PRO A 211 -16.61 4.41 3.43
N LEU A 212 -16.64 4.20 4.75
CA LEU A 212 -15.85 3.19 5.46
C LEU A 212 -16.01 1.79 4.85
N ALA A 213 -17.23 1.42 4.45
CA ALA A 213 -17.52 0.13 3.82
C ALA A 213 -16.68 -0.13 2.56
N THR A 214 -16.30 0.92 1.82
CA THR A 214 -15.41 0.79 0.65
C THR A 214 -14.00 0.42 1.09
N PHE A 215 -13.45 1.07 2.12
CA PHE A 215 -12.13 0.74 2.66
C PHE A 215 -12.09 -0.67 3.24
N VAL A 216 -13.15 -1.09 3.93
CA VAL A 216 -13.31 -2.46 4.45
C VAL A 216 -13.22 -3.47 3.30
N ARG A 217 -14.00 -3.27 2.24
CA ARG A 217 -13.97 -4.12 1.04
C ARG A 217 -12.59 -4.15 0.38
N VAL A 218 -11.99 -2.98 0.18
CA VAL A 218 -10.68 -2.86 -0.47
C VAL A 218 -9.58 -3.51 0.36
N SER A 219 -9.63 -3.41 1.70
CA SER A 219 -8.65 -4.07 2.58
C SER A 219 -8.66 -5.60 2.45
N GLY A 220 -9.82 -6.19 2.16
CA GLY A 220 -9.95 -7.64 1.91
C GLY A 220 -9.42 -8.07 0.54
N MET A 221 -9.25 -7.15 -0.41
CA MET A 221 -8.75 -7.46 -1.77
C MET A 221 -7.25 -7.79 -1.81
N ARG A 222 -6.51 -7.65 -0.72
CA ARG A 222 -5.09 -8.03 -0.67
C ARG A 222 -4.89 -9.56 -0.63
N TRP A 223 -5.79 -10.30 -0.02
CA TRP A 223 -5.69 -11.74 0.15
C TRP A 223 -5.45 -12.53 -1.16
N PRO A 224 -6.10 -12.23 -2.29
CA PRO A 224 -5.89 -12.96 -3.53
C PRO A 224 -4.44 -12.97 -4.04
N ILE A 225 -3.59 -12.00 -3.64
CA ILE A 225 -2.18 -12.00 -4.06
C ILE A 225 -1.39 -13.10 -3.37
N GLU A 226 -1.69 -13.37 -2.10
CA GLU A 226 -1.03 -14.44 -1.33
C GLU A 226 -1.39 -15.81 -1.93
N THR A 227 -2.67 -16.02 -2.27
CA THR A 227 -3.14 -17.23 -2.99
C THR A 227 -2.46 -17.34 -4.35
N CYS A 228 -2.41 -16.25 -5.13
CA CYS A 228 -1.74 -16.24 -6.43
C CYS A 228 -0.27 -16.67 -6.33
N PHE A 229 0.48 -16.15 -5.33
CA PHE A 229 1.86 -16.57 -5.14
C PHE A 229 1.98 -18.01 -4.65
N ALA A 230 1.10 -18.47 -3.77
CA ALA A 230 1.08 -19.84 -3.29
C ALA A 230 0.84 -20.82 -4.46
N GLU A 231 -0.14 -20.54 -5.32
CA GLU A 231 -0.43 -21.33 -6.53
C GLU A 231 0.75 -21.30 -7.51
N CYS A 232 1.34 -20.13 -7.76
CA CYS A 232 2.47 -20.01 -8.67
C CYS A 232 3.71 -20.76 -8.18
N LYS A 233 3.96 -20.79 -6.88
CA LYS A 233 5.06 -21.54 -6.28
C LYS A 233 4.75 -23.04 -6.23
N GLY A 234 3.59 -23.42 -5.68
CA GLY A 234 3.26 -24.82 -5.47
C GLY A 234 2.94 -25.60 -6.74
N GLU A 235 2.30 -24.97 -7.73
CA GLU A 235 1.77 -25.65 -8.90
C GLU A 235 2.54 -25.34 -10.20
N LEU A 236 3.21 -24.20 -10.27
CA LEU A 236 3.83 -23.70 -11.50
C LEU A 236 5.35 -23.53 -11.41
N GLY A 237 5.97 -23.95 -10.30
CA GLY A 237 7.42 -23.94 -10.13
C GLY A 237 8.02 -22.53 -10.14
N MET A 238 7.30 -21.52 -9.65
CA MET A 238 7.78 -20.13 -9.68
C MET A 238 9.10 -19.94 -8.94
N ASP A 239 9.34 -20.68 -7.88
CA ASP A 239 10.54 -20.66 -7.04
C ASP A 239 11.53 -21.81 -7.36
N GLU A 240 11.22 -22.68 -8.32
CA GLU A 240 12.10 -23.77 -8.81
C GLU A 240 13.05 -23.29 -9.93
N TYR A 241 13.38 -22.00 -9.91
CA TYR A 241 14.19 -21.41 -10.94
C TYR A 241 15.69 -21.70 -10.72
N GLU A 242 16.33 -22.41 -11.66
CA GLU A 242 17.74 -22.81 -11.57
C GLU A 242 18.66 -22.09 -12.57
N LEU A 243 18.10 -21.32 -13.51
CA LEU A 243 18.89 -20.65 -14.55
C LEU A 243 19.55 -19.37 -14.02
N ARG A 244 20.82 -19.13 -14.38
CA ARG A 244 21.61 -17.98 -13.92
C ARG A 244 21.43 -16.73 -14.78
N PHE A 245 20.89 -16.86 -15.99
CA PHE A 245 20.88 -15.77 -16.95
C PHE A 245 19.68 -14.84 -16.78
N TRP A 246 19.91 -13.56 -16.97
CA TRP A 246 18.89 -12.51 -16.99
C TRP A 246 17.69 -12.86 -17.88
N GLN A 247 17.96 -13.25 -19.13
CA GLN A 247 16.91 -13.64 -20.06
C GLN A 247 16.16 -14.89 -19.59
N GLY A 248 16.87 -15.86 -19.00
CA GLY A 248 16.28 -17.08 -18.48
C GLY A 248 15.25 -16.78 -17.38
N TRP A 249 15.59 -15.89 -16.43
CA TRP A 249 14.65 -15.48 -15.39
C TRP A 249 13.40 -14.83 -15.97
N HIS A 250 13.58 -13.89 -16.90
CA HIS A 250 12.45 -13.21 -17.55
C HIS A 250 11.57 -14.19 -18.33
N HIS A 251 12.16 -15.16 -19.01
CA HIS A 251 11.45 -16.21 -19.75
C HIS A 251 10.65 -17.09 -18.79
N HIS A 252 11.29 -17.62 -17.74
CA HIS A 252 10.64 -18.47 -16.73
C HIS A 252 9.45 -17.73 -16.09
N MET A 253 9.63 -16.52 -15.59
CA MET A 253 8.55 -15.75 -15.00
C MET A 253 7.42 -15.45 -15.98
N THR A 254 7.72 -15.26 -17.26
CA THR A 254 6.68 -15.07 -18.29
C THR A 254 5.82 -16.32 -18.44
N LEU A 255 6.46 -17.50 -18.49
CA LEU A 255 5.75 -18.78 -18.62
C LEU A 255 4.88 -19.05 -17.40
N VAL A 256 5.40 -18.81 -16.19
CA VAL A 256 4.63 -18.92 -14.94
C VAL A 256 3.39 -18.01 -14.96
N MET A 257 3.56 -16.75 -15.37
CA MET A 257 2.44 -15.81 -15.46
C MET A 257 1.39 -16.24 -16.48
N LEU A 258 1.80 -16.74 -17.64
CA LEU A 258 0.89 -17.24 -18.67
C LEU A 258 0.15 -18.51 -18.22
N ALA A 259 0.86 -19.44 -17.59
CA ALA A 259 0.29 -20.66 -17.05
C ALA A 259 -0.74 -20.36 -15.97
N HIS A 260 -0.41 -19.49 -15.00
CA HIS A 260 -1.35 -19.06 -13.97
C HIS A 260 -2.60 -18.41 -14.58
N HIS A 261 -2.41 -17.49 -15.54
CA HIS A 261 -3.55 -16.86 -16.24
C HIS A 261 -4.43 -17.90 -16.93
N PHE A 262 -3.83 -18.90 -17.59
CA PHE A 262 -4.57 -19.99 -18.22
C PHE A 262 -5.38 -20.78 -17.19
N LEU A 263 -4.78 -21.18 -16.07
CA LEU A 263 -5.45 -21.95 -15.02
C LEU A 263 -6.63 -21.18 -14.41
N VAL A 264 -6.44 -19.92 -14.07
CA VAL A 264 -7.50 -19.06 -13.53
C VAL A 264 -8.65 -18.93 -14.54
N ARG A 265 -8.35 -18.72 -15.83
CA ARG A 265 -9.37 -18.65 -16.89
C ARG A 265 -10.12 -19.97 -17.06
N TRP A 266 -9.41 -21.08 -16.96
CA TRP A 266 -9.99 -22.42 -17.06
C TRP A 266 -10.93 -22.69 -15.88
N GLN A 267 -10.48 -22.42 -14.66
CA GLN A 267 -11.30 -22.55 -13.46
C GLN A 267 -12.58 -21.71 -13.51
N GLN A 268 -12.47 -20.45 -13.95
CA GLN A 268 -13.65 -19.60 -14.15
C GLN A 268 -14.67 -20.21 -15.12
N ARG A 269 -14.20 -20.80 -16.22
CA ARG A 269 -15.09 -21.45 -17.21
C ARG A 269 -15.75 -22.71 -16.65
N LEU A 270 -15.05 -23.50 -15.85
CA LEU A 270 -15.63 -24.68 -15.19
C LEU A 270 -16.70 -24.28 -14.19
N ASN A 271 -16.41 -23.33 -13.31
CA ASN A 271 -17.35 -22.81 -12.32
C ASN A 271 -18.63 -22.25 -12.98
N GLN A 272 -18.51 -21.55 -14.11
CA GLN A 272 -19.67 -21.08 -14.88
C GLN A 272 -20.52 -22.21 -15.46
N ARG A 273 -19.92 -23.34 -15.85
CA ARG A 273 -20.65 -24.50 -16.38
C ARG A 273 -21.37 -25.30 -15.29
N GLU A 274 -20.82 -25.31 -14.09
CA GLU A 274 -21.36 -26.07 -12.95
C GLU A 274 -22.37 -25.26 -12.11
N GLY A 275 -22.70 -24.01 -12.51
CA GLY A 275 -23.61 -23.14 -11.75
C GLY A 275 -23.07 -22.72 -10.39
N GLY A 276 -21.76 -22.85 -10.19
CA GLY A 276 -21.05 -22.49 -8.96
C GLY A 276 -21.01 -20.96 -8.76
N PRO A 277 -20.79 -20.51 -7.51
CA PRO A 277 -20.69 -19.08 -7.21
C PRO A 277 -19.55 -18.43 -8.01
N ALA A 278 -19.76 -17.20 -8.46
CA ALA A 278 -18.75 -16.44 -9.18
C ALA A 278 -17.45 -16.37 -8.35
N PRO A 279 -16.27 -16.56 -8.98
CA PRO A 279 -15.00 -16.48 -8.25
C PRO A 279 -14.81 -15.09 -7.68
N HIS A 280 -14.58 -15.03 -6.37
CA HIS A 280 -14.12 -13.92 -5.55
C HIS A 280 -14.18 -12.51 -6.16
N GLY A 281 -15.36 -11.92 -6.18
CA GLY A 281 -15.60 -10.52 -6.58
C GLY A 281 -16.71 -9.84 -5.80
N ASP A 282 -17.61 -10.61 -5.19
CA ASP A 282 -18.70 -10.10 -4.37
C ASP A 282 -18.37 -10.29 -2.88
N THR A 283 -17.64 -9.33 -2.34
CA THR A 283 -17.52 -9.17 -0.89
C THR A 283 -18.83 -8.57 -0.39
N SER A 284 -19.84 -9.43 -0.15
CA SER A 284 -21.06 -9.05 0.53
C SER A 284 -20.71 -8.52 1.90
N LEU A 285 -20.84 -7.21 2.11
CA LEU A 285 -20.68 -6.56 3.40
C LEU A 285 -22.00 -6.70 4.16
N ALA A 286 -22.04 -7.58 5.15
CA ALA A 286 -23.13 -7.62 6.12
C ALA A 286 -22.69 -6.82 7.36
N HIS A 287 -23.50 -5.81 7.74
CA HIS A 287 -23.39 -5.22 9.05
C HIS A 287 -23.73 -6.28 10.09
N ALA A 288 -22.81 -6.58 11.01
CA ALA A 288 -23.10 -7.40 12.17
C ALA A 288 -23.72 -6.52 13.24
N SER A 289 -25.00 -6.74 13.52
CA SER A 289 -25.74 -6.16 14.65
C SER A 289 -25.23 -6.70 15.98
#